data_732e436b1810282073dabd69b9eb8ff3
#
_entry.id   732e436b1810282073dabd69b9eb8ff3
#
_cell.length_a   1.000
_cell.length_b   1.000
_cell.length_c   1.000
_cell.angle_alpha   90.00
_cell.angle_beta   90.00
_cell.angle_gamma   90.00
#
_symmetry.space_group_name_H-M   'P 1'
#
loop_
_entity.id
_entity.type
_entity.pdbx_description
1 polymer ?
#
loop_
_entity_poly.entity_id
_entity_poly.type
_entity_poly.pdbx_seq_one_letter_code
_entity_poly.pdbx_strand_id
1 'polypeptide(L)'
;MIQDIMDFLSQADPEVGASIQKEFDREQHNIELIASENIVSKAVLLAMGTCLTNKYAEGYPGKRYYGGCYAVDVTEELARQRACQLFDCAHANVQPHSGANANLAAFFALLQPGDTVLSMNLAHGGHLSHGSPVNISGKYFRIVPYGVSDDTETIDYEQVMAIAKECRPKLILAGASAYPRTLNFAKFREIADAVGARLMVDMAHIAGLVAAGVHPSPIPYADVVTTTTHKTLRGPRGGMILCNDDDLYKKINSAVFPGTQGGPLEHIIAAKAVCLGEALRPEFRAYGLQVVSNARILAEELVKQGFRLVSGGTDNHLILVDTRHFGLTGKEYEHRLDEVGITVNKNTIPNDPEKPFVTSGIRVGTPAVTTRGFREPEMAEIARWMGLMAKEDYADHAEQVRAEVAELCKRFPLYQD
;
A
#
# COMPACT_ATOMS: atom_id res chain seq x y z
N MET A 1 16.05 23.52 1.85
CA MET A 1 16.58 22.38 1.07
C MET A 1 15.56 21.85 0.03
N ILE A 2 14.33 21.41 0.37
CA ILE A 2 13.36 20.97 -0.66
C ILE A 2 12.98 22.15 -1.57
N GLN A 3 12.76 23.34 -1.02
CA GLN A 3 12.50 24.55 -1.81
C GLN A 3 13.64 24.85 -2.79
N ASP A 4 14.90 24.74 -2.37
CA ASP A 4 16.06 24.99 -3.23
C ASP A 4 16.11 24.06 -4.45
N ILE A 5 15.67 22.78 -4.25
CA ILE A 5 15.56 21.80 -5.34
C ILE A 5 14.45 22.21 -6.31
N MET A 6 13.29 22.64 -5.80
CA MET A 6 12.18 23.09 -6.64
C MET A 6 12.54 24.36 -7.40
N ASP A 7 13.21 25.30 -6.75
CA ASP A 7 13.70 26.53 -7.40
C ASP A 7 14.71 26.22 -8.52
N PHE A 8 15.62 25.28 -8.27
CA PHE A 8 16.57 24.82 -9.29
C PHE A 8 15.86 24.17 -10.48
N LEU A 9 14.88 23.27 -10.22
CA LEU A 9 14.11 22.62 -11.28
C LEU A 9 13.28 23.62 -12.08
N SER A 10 12.70 24.61 -11.41
CA SER A 10 11.95 25.70 -12.09
C SER A 10 12.84 26.58 -12.98
N GLN A 11 14.11 26.74 -12.64
CA GLN A 11 15.09 27.41 -13.48
C GLN A 11 15.52 26.54 -14.67
N ALA A 12 15.68 25.23 -14.46
CA ALA A 12 16.12 24.29 -15.49
C ALA A 12 15.01 23.95 -16.50
N ASP A 13 13.78 23.77 -16.01
CA ASP A 13 12.58 23.49 -16.79
C ASP A 13 11.36 24.12 -16.10
N PRO A 14 10.95 25.33 -16.55
CA PRO A 14 9.86 26.07 -15.91
C PRO A 14 8.51 25.35 -15.92
N GLU A 15 8.19 24.56 -16.95
CA GLU A 15 6.90 23.85 -17.06
C GLU A 15 6.84 22.68 -16.07
N VAL A 16 7.90 21.88 -16.01
CA VAL A 16 8.03 20.78 -15.05
C VAL A 16 8.12 21.32 -13.63
N GLY A 17 8.92 22.38 -13.41
CA GLY A 17 9.05 23.03 -12.12
C GLY A 17 7.71 23.56 -11.59
N ALA A 18 6.92 24.22 -12.42
CA ALA A 18 5.58 24.69 -12.06
C ALA A 18 4.62 23.54 -11.69
N SER A 19 4.70 22.40 -12.39
CA SER A 19 3.90 21.22 -12.08
C SER A 19 4.27 20.61 -10.72
N ILE A 20 5.57 20.50 -10.43
CA ILE A 20 6.07 19.99 -9.14
C ILE A 20 5.68 20.94 -8.01
N GLN A 21 5.82 22.24 -8.20
CA GLN A 21 5.41 23.24 -7.20
C GLN A 21 3.92 23.13 -6.88
N LYS A 22 3.07 22.97 -7.91
CA LYS A 22 1.63 22.81 -7.72
C LYS A 22 1.28 21.56 -6.89
N GLU A 23 1.97 20.45 -7.13
CA GLU A 23 1.75 19.24 -6.33
C GLU A 23 2.26 19.42 -4.88
N PHE A 24 3.42 20.05 -4.71
CA PHE A 24 3.93 20.37 -3.38
C PHE A 24 2.98 21.29 -2.61
N ASP A 25 2.41 22.29 -3.26
CA ASP A 25 1.40 23.18 -2.67
C ASP A 25 0.13 22.43 -2.30
N ARG A 26 -0.32 21.47 -3.13
CA ARG A 26 -1.44 20.59 -2.81
C ARG A 26 -1.15 19.77 -1.57
N GLU A 27 -0.01 19.10 -1.49
CA GLU A 27 0.39 18.33 -0.30
C GLU A 27 0.46 19.19 0.96
N GLN A 28 0.94 20.44 0.86
CA GLN A 28 1.01 21.37 2.00
C GLN A 28 -0.36 21.77 2.51
N HIS A 29 -1.37 21.93 1.64
CA HIS A 29 -2.66 22.54 1.99
C HIS A 29 -3.81 21.54 2.09
N ASN A 30 -3.65 20.32 1.59
CA ASN A 30 -4.68 19.29 1.62
C ASN A 30 -4.41 18.25 2.71
N ILE A 31 -5.47 17.61 3.19
CA ILE A 31 -5.43 16.45 4.06
C ILE A 31 -5.44 15.19 3.18
N GLU A 32 -4.35 14.41 3.22
CA GLU A 32 -4.20 13.20 2.44
C GLU A 32 -4.71 11.98 3.21
N LEU A 33 -5.85 11.43 2.80
CA LEU A 33 -6.47 10.23 3.39
C LEU A 33 -6.49 9.02 2.44
N ILE A 34 -5.82 9.07 1.29
CA ILE A 34 -5.67 7.89 0.46
C ILE A 34 -4.84 6.85 1.22
N ALA A 35 -5.45 5.71 1.55
CA ALA A 35 -4.84 4.67 2.40
C ALA A 35 -3.54 4.06 1.85
N SER A 36 -3.27 4.23 0.56
CA SER A 36 -2.07 3.74 -0.14
C SER A 36 -1.01 4.82 -0.34
N GLU A 37 -1.17 6.01 0.25
CA GLU A 37 -0.22 7.11 0.15
C GLU A 37 0.43 7.42 1.49
N ASN A 38 1.60 8.07 1.41
CA ASN A 38 2.36 8.49 2.58
C ASN A 38 3.33 9.61 2.19
N ILE A 39 3.81 10.33 3.18
CA ILE A 39 4.83 11.37 3.02
C ILE A 39 6.18 10.76 3.38
N VAL A 40 7.08 10.68 2.41
CA VAL A 40 8.43 10.14 2.63
C VAL A 40 9.36 11.17 3.31
N SER A 41 10.43 10.69 3.95
CA SER A 41 11.43 11.58 4.54
C SER A 41 12.23 12.34 3.47
N LYS A 42 12.83 13.49 3.87
CA LYS A 42 13.78 14.24 3.01
C LYS A 42 14.91 13.32 2.51
N ALA A 43 15.42 12.42 3.36
CA ALA A 43 16.49 11.49 3.00
C ALA A 43 16.07 10.51 1.90
N VAL A 44 14.83 10.01 1.94
CA VAL A 44 14.27 9.15 0.89
C VAL A 44 14.14 9.93 -0.42
N LEU A 45 13.59 11.16 -0.40
CA LEU A 45 13.49 12.02 -1.60
C LEU A 45 14.85 12.27 -2.23
N LEU A 46 15.85 12.64 -1.43
CA LEU A 46 17.19 12.94 -1.92
C LEU A 46 17.89 11.71 -2.49
N ALA A 47 17.71 10.54 -1.88
CA ALA A 47 18.29 9.31 -2.40
C ALA A 47 17.80 8.97 -3.80
N MET A 48 16.52 9.25 -4.11
CA MET A 48 15.94 9.04 -5.45
C MET A 48 16.54 9.96 -6.52
N GLY A 49 17.00 11.17 -6.15
CA GLY A 49 17.60 12.16 -7.06
C GLY A 49 19.12 12.03 -7.23
N THR A 50 19.73 10.90 -6.88
CA THR A 50 21.19 10.74 -6.92
C THR A 50 21.71 10.26 -8.27
N CYS A 51 23.05 10.36 -8.46
CA CYS A 51 23.76 9.87 -9.64
C CYS A 51 23.67 8.35 -9.85
N LEU A 52 23.13 7.59 -8.89
CA LEU A 52 22.91 6.14 -9.04
C LEU A 52 21.96 5.78 -10.18
N THR A 53 21.13 6.74 -10.63
CA THR A 53 20.30 6.59 -11.84
C THR A 53 21.13 6.35 -13.10
N ASN A 54 22.40 6.78 -13.14
CA ASN A 54 23.28 6.63 -14.31
C ASN A 54 23.85 5.21 -14.45
N LYS A 55 23.75 4.37 -13.40
CA LYS A 55 24.42 3.06 -13.37
C LYS A 55 23.54 1.94 -13.88
N TYR A 56 24.00 1.26 -14.93
CA TYR A 56 23.41 0.01 -15.43
C TYR A 56 23.98 -1.19 -14.66
N ALA A 57 23.15 -1.95 -13.94
CA ALA A 57 23.58 -2.97 -12.99
C ALA A 57 22.80 -4.29 -13.10
N GLU A 58 22.56 -4.80 -14.34
CA GLU A 58 21.92 -6.11 -14.55
C GLU A 58 22.64 -7.22 -13.80
N GLY A 59 21.87 -8.14 -13.24
CA GLY A 59 22.35 -9.18 -12.35
C GLY A 59 22.16 -8.80 -10.88
N TYR A 60 23.00 -9.32 -10.01
CA TYR A 60 22.91 -9.17 -8.56
C TYR A 60 24.26 -8.81 -7.96
N PRO A 61 24.35 -8.27 -6.73
CA PRO A 61 25.62 -7.96 -6.09
C PRO A 61 26.64 -9.09 -6.20
N GLY A 62 27.85 -8.76 -6.65
CA GLY A 62 28.94 -9.72 -6.91
C GLY A 62 28.77 -10.61 -8.15
N LYS A 63 27.64 -10.52 -8.86
CA LYS A 63 27.32 -11.32 -10.08
C LYS A 63 26.63 -10.44 -11.12
N ARG A 64 27.26 -9.31 -11.47
CA ARG A 64 26.74 -8.35 -12.45
C ARG A 64 27.20 -8.69 -13.86
N TYR A 65 26.37 -8.33 -14.83
CA TYR A 65 26.71 -8.42 -16.27
C TYR A 65 27.56 -7.23 -16.73
N TYR A 66 27.65 -6.16 -15.93
CA TYR A 66 28.35 -4.91 -16.26
C TYR A 66 29.48 -4.63 -15.27
N GLY A 67 30.54 -3.99 -15.74
CA GLY A 67 31.62 -3.49 -14.89
C GLY A 67 31.22 -2.26 -14.08
N GLY A 68 32.03 -1.88 -13.09
CA GLY A 68 31.85 -0.66 -12.30
C GLY A 68 30.71 -0.70 -11.27
N CYS A 69 30.22 -1.86 -10.89
CA CYS A 69 29.07 -2.01 -9.99
C CYS A 69 29.45 -2.05 -8.49
N TYR A 70 30.73 -1.97 -8.15
CA TYR A 70 31.21 -2.14 -6.77
C TYR A 70 30.54 -1.18 -5.74
N ALA A 71 30.13 0.01 -6.17
CA ALA A 71 29.45 0.96 -5.28
C ALA A 71 27.96 0.63 -5.12
N VAL A 72 27.24 0.35 -6.22
CA VAL A 72 25.82 -0.02 -6.17
C VAL A 72 25.61 -1.39 -5.54
N ASP A 73 26.59 -2.30 -5.62
CA ASP A 73 26.57 -3.58 -4.91
C ASP A 73 26.44 -3.38 -3.39
N VAL A 74 27.17 -2.41 -2.83
CA VAL A 74 27.05 -2.05 -1.41
C VAL A 74 25.65 -1.50 -1.08
N THR A 75 25.12 -0.65 -1.95
CA THR A 75 23.78 -0.05 -1.77
C THR A 75 22.68 -1.12 -1.80
N GLU A 76 22.71 -1.99 -2.80
CA GLU A 76 21.72 -3.06 -2.93
C GLU A 76 21.83 -4.08 -1.79
N GLU A 77 23.05 -4.45 -1.41
CA GLU A 77 23.27 -5.37 -0.29
C GLU A 77 22.77 -4.78 1.05
N LEU A 78 22.99 -3.49 1.30
CA LEU A 78 22.41 -2.81 2.47
C LEU A 78 20.88 -2.85 2.47
N ALA A 79 20.25 -2.62 1.33
CA ALA A 79 18.79 -2.72 1.20
C ALA A 79 18.30 -4.14 1.52
N ARG A 80 18.95 -5.16 0.98
CA ARG A 80 18.63 -6.57 1.23
C ARG A 80 18.78 -6.95 2.70
N GLN A 81 19.91 -6.61 3.31
CA GLN A 81 20.20 -6.91 4.73
C GLN A 81 19.19 -6.24 5.66
N ARG A 82 18.87 -4.95 5.40
CA ARG A 82 17.89 -4.22 6.19
C ARG A 82 16.48 -4.78 6.03
N ALA A 83 16.10 -5.22 4.82
CA ALA A 83 14.82 -5.88 4.60
C ALA A 83 14.73 -7.21 5.36
N CYS A 84 15.77 -8.04 5.29
CA CYS A 84 15.83 -9.29 6.05
C CYS A 84 15.76 -9.06 7.57
N GLN A 85 16.50 -8.08 8.08
CA GLN A 85 16.49 -7.71 9.51
C GLN A 85 15.12 -7.20 9.95
N LEU A 86 14.49 -6.32 9.13
CA LEU A 86 13.23 -5.67 9.48
C LEU A 86 12.05 -6.66 9.53
N PHE A 87 12.02 -7.60 8.61
CA PHE A 87 10.91 -8.54 8.48
C PHE A 87 11.21 -9.94 9.05
N ASP A 88 12.41 -10.16 9.60
CA ASP A 88 12.86 -11.45 10.13
C ASP A 88 12.73 -12.56 9.08
N CYS A 89 13.38 -12.39 7.94
CA CYS A 89 13.40 -13.36 6.85
C CYS A 89 14.83 -13.66 6.36
N ALA A 90 15.02 -14.83 5.75
CA ALA A 90 16.34 -15.26 5.27
C ALA A 90 16.78 -14.50 4.01
N HIS A 91 15.82 -14.19 3.12
CA HIS A 91 16.12 -13.63 1.80
C HIS A 91 15.19 -12.48 1.43
N ALA A 92 15.76 -11.48 0.76
CA ALA A 92 15.04 -10.36 0.18
C ALA A 92 15.54 -10.06 -1.22
N ASN A 93 14.63 -9.88 -2.19
CA ASN A 93 14.91 -9.27 -3.48
C ASN A 93 14.31 -7.86 -3.50
N VAL A 94 15.16 -6.85 -3.67
CA VAL A 94 14.78 -5.43 -3.60
C VAL A 94 14.69 -4.77 -4.98
N GLN A 95 14.89 -5.54 -6.06
CA GLN A 95 14.90 -5.04 -7.43
C GLN A 95 13.51 -4.82 -8.07
N PRO A 96 12.38 -5.42 -7.61
CA PRO A 96 11.10 -5.14 -8.26
C PRO A 96 10.79 -3.65 -8.33
N HIS A 97 10.44 -3.16 -9.54
CA HIS A 97 10.16 -1.76 -9.81
C HIS A 97 8.86 -1.29 -9.14
N SER A 98 7.93 -2.21 -8.91
CA SER A 98 6.66 -1.95 -8.23
C SER A 98 6.15 -3.21 -7.53
N GLY A 99 5.08 -3.08 -6.72
CA GLY A 99 4.38 -4.24 -6.15
C GLY A 99 3.80 -5.16 -7.23
N ALA A 100 3.29 -4.61 -8.33
CA ALA A 100 2.79 -5.41 -9.46
C ALA A 100 3.90 -6.23 -10.11
N ASN A 101 5.11 -5.68 -10.27
CA ASN A 101 6.28 -6.42 -10.75
C ASN A 101 6.72 -7.50 -9.76
N ALA A 102 6.68 -7.21 -8.45
CA ALA A 102 6.97 -8.20 -7.42
C ALA A 102 5.99 -9.38 -7.48
N ASN A 103 4.69 -9.10 -7.59
CA ASN A 103 3.66 -10.14 -7.73
C ASN A 103 3.86 -10.96 -9.01
N LEU A 104 4.13 -10.30 -10.13
CA LEU A 104 4.37 -10.97 -11.40
C LEU A 104 5.57 -11.93 -11.35
N ALA A 105 6.69 -11.46 -10.80
CA ALA A 105 7.88 -12.30 -10.63
C ALA A 105 7.61 -13.48 -9.69
N ALA A 106 6.89 -13.26 -8.57
CA ALA A 106 6.49 -14.32 -7.66
C ALA A 106 5.59 -15.36 -8.35
N PHE A 107 4.62 -14.94 -9.16
CA PHE A 107 3.78 -15.84 -9.93
C PHE A 107 4.63 -16.71 -10.88
N PHE A 108 5.54 -16.13 -11.66
CA PHE A 108 6.39 -16.89 -12.59
C PHE A 108 7.44 -17.76 -11.88
N ALA A 109 7.81 -17.43 -10.64
CA ALA A 109 8.67 -18.32 -9.83
C ALA A 109 7.92 -19.54 -9.29
N LEU A 110 6.60 -19.43 -9.09
CA LEU A 110 5.77 -20.45 -8.40
C LEU A 110 4.86 -21.24 -9.33
N LEU A 111 4.48 -20.70 -10.48
CA LEU A 111 3.39 -21.17 -11.33
C LEU A 111 3.80 -21.34 -12.79
N GLN A 112 3.01 -22.15 -13.51
CA GLN A 112 3.01 -22.20 -14.96
C GLN A 112 1.74 -21.56 -15.52
N PRO A 113 1.74 -21.03 -16.75
CA PRO A 113 0.52 -20.51 -17.39
C PRO A 113 -0.62 -21.54 -17.36
N GLY A 114 -1.81 -21.09 -16.95
CA GLY A 114 -2.99 -21.95 -16.79
C GLY A 114 -3.18 -22.55 -15.39
N ASP A 115 -2.19 -22.46 -14.49
CA ASP A 115 -2.34 -22.91 -13.12
C ASP A 115 -3.45 -22.14 -12.39
N THR A 116 -4.11 -22.82 -11.46
CA THR A 116 -5.20 -22.24 -10.66
C THR A 116 -4.64 -21.47 -9.46
N VAL A 117 -5.11 -20.24 -9.29
CA VAL A 117 -4.81 -19.36 -8.15
C VAL A 117 -6.11 -19.04 -7.42
N LEU A 118 -6.13 -19.25 -6.10
CA LEU A 118 -7.21 -18.81 -5.21
C LEU A 118 -6.80 -17.47 -4.61
N SER A 119 -7.54 -16.40 -4.87
CA SER A 119 -7.21 -15.04 -4.44
C SER A 119 -8.46 -14.27 -4.01
N MET A 120 -8.27 -13.16 -3.29
CA MET A 120 -9.39 -12.33 -2.83
C MET A 120 -10.10 -11.66 -4.01
N ASN A 121 -11.43 -11.70 -4.00
CA ASN A 121 -12.29 -11.03 -4.98
C ASN A 121 -11.99 -9.52 -5.02
N LEU A 122 -11.85 -8.99 -6.23
CA LEU A 122 -11.56 -7.57 -6.45
C LEU A 122 -12.64 -6.66 -5.83
N ALA A 123 -13.92 -7.04 -5.93
CA ALA A 123 -15.04 -6.29 -5.35
C ALA A 123 -15.08 -6.35 -3.81
N HIS A 124 -14.39 -7.31 -3.20
CA HIS A 124 -14.30 -7.48 -1.75
C HIS A 124 -12.96 -6.99 -1.17
N GLY A 125 -12.19 -6.25 -1.95
CA GLY A 125 -10.94 -5.64 -1.51
C GLY A 125 -9.65 -6.23 -2.07
N GLY A 126 -9.71 -7.18 -3.02
CA GLY A 126 -8.54 -7.71 -3.73
C GLY A 126 -7.80 -6.63 -4.53
N HIS A 127 -6.57 -6.90 -4.93
CA HIS A 127 -5.78 -6.01 -5.78
C HIS A 127 -5.86 -6.43 -7.26
N LEU A 128 -5.75 -5.46 -8.19
CA LEU A 128 -5.79 -5.74 -9.63
C LEU A 128 -4.76 -6.80 -10.07
N SER A 129 -3.55 -6.80 -9.50
CA SER A 129 -2.51 -7.79 -9.80
C SER A 129 -2.73 -9.16 -9.13
N HIS A 130 -3.84 -9.36 -8.43
CA HIS A 130 -4.23 -10.65 -7.83
C HIS A 130 -5.16 -11.47 -8.72
N GLY A 131 -5.29 -11.12 -9.99
CA GLY A 131 -6.06 -11.92 -10.93
C GLY A 131 -7.18 -11.18 -11.67
N SER A 132 -7.16 -9.84 -11.68
CA SER A 132 -8.11 -9.09 -12.51
C SER A 132 -8.02 -9.52 -13.98
N PRO A 133 -9.15 -9.73 -14.69
CA PRO A 133 -9.14 -10.15 -16.09
C PRO A 133 -8.40 -9.22 -17.05
N VAL A 134 -8.26 -7.94 -16.68
CA VAL A 134 -7.50 -6.95 -17.47
C VAL A 134 -6.01 -6.94 -17.12
N ASN A 135 -5.62 -7.58 -16.02
CA ASN A 135 -4.23 -7.70 -15.59
C ASN A 135 -3.58 -8.96 -16.18
N ILE A 136 -2.25 -8.95 -16.32
CA ILE A 136 -1.49 -10.10 -16.80
C ILE A 136 -1.76 -11.36 -15.95
N SER A 137 -1.94 -11.21 -14.63
CA SER A 137 -2.25 -12.32 -13.72
C SER A 137 -3.54 -13.04 -14.10
N GLY A 138 -4.61 -12.29 -14.39
CA GLY A 138 -5.90 -12.86 -14.84
C GLY A 138 -5.90 -13.38 -16.27
N LYS A 139 -4.91 -12.96 -17.10
CA LYS A 139 -4.75 -13.45 -18.48
C LYS A 139 -3.95 -14.75 -18.55
N TYR A 140 -3.00 -14.97 -17.64
CA TYR A 140 -2.10 -16.12 -17.66
C TYR A 140 -2.53 -17.26 -16.76
N PHE A 141 -3.27 -16.97 -15.67
CA PHE A 141 -3.67 -17.94 -14.66
C PHE A 141 -5.18 -18.07 -14.53
N ARG A 142 -5.64 -19.25 -14.11
CA ARG A 142 -7.03 -19.49 -13.79
C ARG A 142 -7.32 -18.97 -12.38
N ILE A 143 -8.05 -17.87 -12.27
CA ILE A 143 -8.36 -17.24 -11.00
C ILE A 143 -9.68 -17.78 -10.45
N VAL A 144 -9.67 -18.22 -9.18
CA VAL A 144 -10.85 -18.55 -8.40
C VAL A 144 -10.91 -17.56 -7.24
N PRO A 145 -11.97 -16.76 -7.13
CA PRO A 145 -12.06 -15.76 -6.06
C PRO A 145 -12.59 -16.36 -4.75
N TYR A 146 -12.05 -15.91 -3.61
CA TYR A 146 -12.71 -15.95 -2.32
C TYR A 146 -13.17 -14.55 -1.91
N GLY A 147 -14.18 -14.44 -1.04
CA GLY A 147 -14.73 -13.17 -0.61
C GLY A 147 -14.79 -13.00 0.89
N VAL A 148 -15.61 -12.06 1.30
CA VAL A 148 -16.03 -11.85 2.69
C VAL A 148 -17.47 -12.38 2.86
N SER A 149 -17.86 -12.72 4.09
CA SER A 149 -19.23 -13.12 4.39
C SER A 149 -20.16 -11.91 4.28
N ASP A 150 -21.41 -12.15 3.91
CA ASP A 150 -22.42 -11.09 3.75
C ASP A 150 -22.80 -10.47 5.11
N ASP A 151 -22.78 -11.24 6.18
CA ASP A 151 -23.22 -10.81 7.51
C ASP A 151 -22.17 -9.95 8.23
N THR A 152 -20.91 -10.39 8.22
CA THR A 152 -19.82 -9.74 8.98
C THR A 152 -18.91 -8.88 8.13
N GLU A 153 -18.99 -9.02 6.81
CA GLU A 153 -18.08 -8.40 5.83
C GLU A 153 -16.59 -8.69 6.13
N THR A 154 -16.35 -9.86 6.75
CA THR A 154 -14.99 -10.36 7.04
C THR A 154 -14.75 -11.69 6.32
N ILE A 155 -13.47 -12.06 6.15
CA ILE A 155 -13.09 -13.31 5.51
C ILE A 155 -13.59 -14.50 6.35
N ASP A 156 -14.39 -15.34 5.73
CA ASP A 156 -14.80 -16.64 6.28
C ASP A 156 -13.79 -17.72 5.86
N TYR A 157 -12.89 -18.08 6.76
CA TYR A 157 -11.84 -19.06 6.49
C TYR A 157 -12.36 -20.48 6.23
N GLU A 158 -13.53 -20.84 6.74
CA GLU A 158 -14.16 -22.14 6.43
C GLU A 158 -14.68 -22.16 4.98
N GLN A 159 -15.25 -21.05 4.52
CA GLN A 159 -15.62 -20.89 3.11
C GLN A 159 -14.39 -20.93 2.20
N VAL A 160 -13.29 -20.23 2.58
CA VAL A 160 -12.02 -20.28 1.83
C VAL A 160 -11.49 -21.70 1.75
N MET A 161 -11.53 -22.48 2.84
CA MET A 161 -11.15 -23.89 2.87
C MET A 161 -12.02 -24.74 1.92
N ALA A 162 -13.35 -24.54 1.92
CA ALA A 162 -14.25 -25.27 1.04
C ALA A 162 -13.94 -25.01 -0.44
N ILE A 163 -13.76 -23.73 -0.82
CA ILE A 163 -13.38 -23.33 -2.19
C ILE A 163 -12.01 -23.92 -2.57
N ALA A 164 -11.03 -23.89 -1.66
CA ALA A 164 -9.70 -24.44 -1.90
C ALA A 164 -9.75 -25.95 -2.17
N LYS A 165 -10.55 -26.71 -1.40
CA LYS A 165 -10.74 -28.15 -1.59
C LYS A 165 -11.41 -28.48 -2.94
N GLU A 166 -12.34 -27.63 -3.39
CA GLU A 166 -13.02 -27.80 -4.67
C GLU A 166 -12.09 -27.49 -5.85
N CYS A 167 -11.45 -26.31 -5.85
CA CYS A 167 -10.67 -25.85 -7.00
C CYS A 167 -9.23 -26.38 -7.03
N ARG A 168 -8.70 -26.91 -5.92
CA ARG A 168 -7.32 -27.41 -5.74
C ARG A 168 -6.26 -26.51 -6.37
N PRO A 169 -6.12 -25.28 -5.88
CA PRO A 169 -5.23 -24.30 -6.46
C PRO A 169 -3.78 -24.71 -6.30
N LYS A 170 -2.89 -24.25 -7.20
CA LYS A 170 -1.44 -24.34 -7.03
C LYS A 170 -0.92 -23.26 -6.07
N LEU A 171 -1.62 -22.15 -6.01
CA LEU A 171 -1.28 -21.00 -5.18
C LEU A 171 -2.52 -20.44 -4.49
N ILE A 172 -2.39 -20.18 -3.20
CA ILE A 172 -3.32 -19.34 -2.45
C ILE A 172 -2.63 -17.99 -2.25
N LEU A 173 -3.29 -16.91 -2.66
CA LEU A 173 -2.82 -15.54 -2.50
C LEU A 173 -3.67 -14.83 -1.45
N ALA A 174 -3.06 -14.55 -0.31
CA ALA A 174 -3.62 -13.71 0.74
C ALA A 174 -3.10 -12.27 0.62
N GLY A 175 -3.89 -11.31 1.08
CA GLY A 175 -3.58 -9.89 1.00
C GLY A 175 -4.69 -9.11 0.31
N ALA A 176 -4.81 -7.84 0.66
CA ALA A 176 -5.90 -6.99 0.20
C ALA A 176 -5.47 -5.52 0.09
N SER A 177 -6.14 -4.79 -0.81
CA SER A 177 -6.02 -3.34 -0.96
C SER A 177 -7.07 -2.57 -0.17
N ALA A 178 -8.19 -3.22 0.16
CA ALA A 178 -9.34 -2.60 0.81
C ALA A 178 -10.01 -3.59 1.77
N TYR A 179 -9.27 -4.05 2.78
CA TYR A 179 -9.77 -4.91 3.85
C TYR A 179 -9.38 -4.33 5.21
N PRO A 180 -10.33 -3.86 6.01
CA PRO A 180 -10.04 -3.11 7.23
C PRO A 180 -9.72 -3.98 8.45
N ARG A 181 -9.77 -5.31 8.34
CA ARG A 181 -9.57 -6.22 9.46
C ARG A 181 -8.21 -6.93 9.40
N THR A 182 -7.80 -7.48 10.52
CA THR A 182 -6.57 -8.28 10.61
C THR A 182 -6.68 -9.56 9.80
N LEU A 183 -5.64 -9.87 9.00
CA LEU A 183 -5.53 -11.13 8.28
C LEU A 183 -4.95 -12.23 9.16
N ASN A 184 -5.57 -13.41 9.16
CA ASN A 184 -5.05 -14.58 9.87
C ASN A 184 -4.23 -15.47 8.93
N PHE A 185 -2.91 -15.23 8.90
CA PHE A 185 -1.99 -15.95 8.01
C PHE A 185 -1.83 -17.42 8.41
N ALA A 186 -1.99 -17.78 9.70
CA ALA A 186 -1.96 -19.16 10.14
C ALA A 186 -3.12 -19.96 9.52
N LYS A 187 -4.32 -19.37 9.46
CA LYS A 187 -5.47 -20.00 8.78
C LYS A 187 -5.25 -20.19 7.30
N PHE A 188 -4.66 -19.20 6.61
CA PHE A 188 -4.29 -19.37 5.20
C PHE A 188 -3.25 -20.48 5.01
N ARG A 189 -2.28 -20.63 5.92
CA ARG A 189 -1.30 -21.74 5.89
C ARG A 189 -2.00 -23.10 6.06
N GLU A 190 -2.88 -23.24 7.05
CA GLU A 190 -3.69 -24.47 7.25
C GLU A 190 -4.46 -24.85 5.98
N ILE A 191 -5.07 -23.87 5.31
CA ILE A 191 -5.83 -24.09 4.07
C ILE A 191 -4.88 -24.52 2.94
N ALA A 192 -3.75 -23.85 2.78
CA ALA A 192 -2.78 -24.20 1.74
C ALA A 192 -2.22 -25.61 1.94
N ASP A 193 -1.87 -25.99 3.16
CA ASP A 193 -1.38 -27.33 3.50
C ASP A 193 -2.43 -28.41 3.23
N ALA A 194 -3.70 -28.14 3.55
CA ALA A 194 -4.80 -29.08 3.34
C ALA A 194 -5.03 -29.45 1.86
N VAL A 195 -4.61 -28.60 0.93
CA VAL A 195 -4.78 -28.81 -0.52
C VAL A 195 -3.46 -28.97 -1.27
N GLY A 196 -2.32 -28.89 -0.57
CA GLY A 196 -0.98 -28.98 -1.16
C GLY A 196 -0.61 -27.79 -2.04
N ALA A 197 -1.18 -26.61 -1.73
CA ALA A 197 -0.88 -25.35 -2.43
C ALA A 197 0.30 -24.60 -1.81
N ARG A 198 0.96 -23.73 -2.59
CA ARG A 198 1.84 -22.71 -2.06
C ARG A 198 1.00 -21.57 -1.46
N LEU A 199 1.55 -20.88 -0.46
CA LEU A 199 0.96 -19.67 0.12
C LEU A 199 1.83 -18.46 -0.23
N MET A 200 1.28 -17.52 -0.96
CA MET A 200 1.85 -16.20 -1.19
C MET A 200 1.04 -15.15 -0.41
N VAL A 201 1.74 -14.20 0.20
CA VAL A 201 1.08 -13.08 0.87
C VAL A 201 1.58 -11.77 0.26
N ASP A 202 0.66 -10.97 -0.26
CA ASP A 202 0.93 -9.57 -0.61
C ASP A 202 0.58 -8.69 0.59
N MET A 203 1.61 -8.24 1.32
CA MET A 203 1.44 -7.38 2.50
C MET A 203 1.57 -5.89 2.20
N ALA A 204 1.47 -5.48 0.93
CA ALA A 204 1.76 -4.11 0.50
C ALA A 204 1.09 -3.04 1.35
N HIS A 205 -0.21 -3.20 1.66
CA HIS A 205 -0.94 -2.23 2.47
C HIS A 205 -0.52 -2.19 3.94
N ILE A 206 -0.13 -3.33 4.48
CA ILE A 206 0.17 -3.48 5.91
C ILE A 206 1.67 -3.61 6.23
N ALA A 207 2.55 -3.53 5.23
CA ALA A 207 4.00 -3.77 5.42
C ALA A 207 4.62 -2.91 6.51
N GLY A 208 4.26 -1.62 6.59
CA GLY A 208 4.72 -0.75 7.66
C GLY A 208 4.18 -1.14 9.04
N LEU A 209 2.96 -1.66 9.11
CA LEU A 209 2.37 -2.13 10.36
C LEU A 209 3.00 -3.45 10.82
N VAL A 210 3.33 -4.34 9.88
CA VAL A 210 4.12 -5.56 10.15
C VAL A 210 5.51 -5.19 10.65
N ALA A 211 6.21 -4.29 9.96
CA ALA A 211 7.52 -3.79 10.36
C ALA A 211 7.51 -3.13 11.76
N ALA A 212 6.45 -2.41 12.08
CA ALA A 212 6.26 -1.79 13.40
C ALA A 212 5.82 -2.78 14.50
N GLY A 213 5.53 -4.04 14.15
CA GLY A 213 5.04 -5.07 15.08
C GLY A 213 3.64 -4.78 15.63
N VAL A 214 2.78 -4.08 14.85
CA VAL A 214 1.39 -3.77 15.20
C VAL A 214 0.36 -4.55 14.37
N HIS A 215 0.82 -5.30 13.37
CA HIS A 215 0.05 -6.30 12.64
C HIS A 215 0.84 -7.61 12.60
N PRO A 216 0.18 -8.79 12.67
CA PRO A 216 0.87 -10.08 12.54
C PRO A 216 1.72 -10.17 11.27
N SER A 217 2.90 -10.79 11.38
CA SER A 217 3.79 -11.04 10.24
C SER A 217 3.34 -12.25 9.42
N PRO A 218 3.32 -12.17 8.08
CA PRO A 218 3.09 -13.32 7.23
C PRO A 218 4.33 -14.24 7.05
N ILE A 219 5.53 -13.74 7.38
CA ILE A 219 6.80 -14.43 7.09
C ILE A 219 6.88 -15.86 7.65
N PRO A 220 6.39 -16.17 8.87
CA PRO A 220 6.43 -17.54 9.39
C PRO A 220 5.51 -18.53 8.65
N TYR A 221 4.56 -18.04 7.87
CA TYR A 221 3.48 -18.84 7.27
C TYR A 221 3.57 -18.95 5.76
N ALA A 222 4.06 -17.91 5.09
CA ALA A 222 4.05 -17.82 3.63
C ALA A 222 5.31 -18.44 3.01
N ASP A 223 5.15 -19.06 1.85
CA ASP A 223 6.29 -19.48 1.02
C ASP A 223 6.97 -18.24 0.40
N VAL A 224 6.19 -17.26 -0.03
CA VAL A 224 6.65 -15.97 -0.58
C VAL A 224 5.81 -14.84 -0.03
N VAL A 225 6.47 -13.75 0.33
CA VAL A 225 5.82 -12.49 0.70
C VAL A 225 6.24 -11.40 -0.27
N THR A 226 5.27 -10.70 -0.84
CA THR A 226 5.51 -9.52 -1.67
C THR A 226 5.04 -8.26 -0.96
N THR A 227 5.60 -7.13 -1.32
CA THR A 227 5.18 -5.84 -0.80
C THR A 227 5.54 -4.70 -1.74
N THR A 228 4.86 -3.58 -1.56
CA THR A 228 5.32 -2.25 -1.98
C THR A 228 6.14 -1.60 -0.88
N THR A 229 6.89 -0.55 -1.23
CA THR A 229 7.71 0.20 -0.26
C THR A 229 7.12 1.57 0.13
N HIS A 230 6.08 2.04 -0.57
CA HIS A 230 5.61 3.44 -0.52
C HIS A 230 4.29 3.69 0.21
N LYS A 231 3.68 2.66 0.85
CA LYS A 231 2.42 2.80 1.60
C LYS A 231 2.70 3.00 3.09
N THR A 232 2.20 2.12 3.95
CA THR A 232 2.48 2.17 5.39
C THR A 232 3.98 2.09 5.72
N LEU A 233 4.80 1.48 4.85
CA LEU A 233 6.26 1.40 5.04
C LEU A 233 6.98 2.75 4.83
N ARG A 234 6.31 3.73 4.20
CA ARG A 234 6.78 5.13 4.07
C ARG A 234 8.10 5.29 3.31
N GLY A 235 8.29 4.51 2.27
CA GLY A 235 9.48 4.53 1.41
C GLY A 235 9.21 5.02 -0.02
N PRO A 236 10.20 4.88 -0.92
CA PRO A 236 10.03 5.23 -2.33
C PRO A 236 9.04 4.28 -3.02
N ARG A 237 8.47 4.71 -4.14
CA ARG A 237 7.68 3.82 -4.98
C ARG A 237 8.54 2.68 -5.51
N GLY A 238 8.15 1.46 -5.19
CA GLY A 238 8.90 0.25 -5.54
C GLY A 238 8.23 -0.99 -4.95
N GLY A 239 8.82 -2.15 -5.19
CA GLY A 239 8.40 -3.42 -4.62
C GLY A 239 9.57 -4.21 -4.02
N MET A 240 9.25 -5.24 -3.24
CA MET A 240 10.19 -6.22 -2.69
C MET A 240 9.53 -7.61 -2.65
N ILE A 241 10.38 -8.64 -2.64
CA ILE A 241 9.96 -10.04 -2.46
C ILE A 241 10.82 -10.63 -1.34
N LEU A 242 10.17 -11.30 -0.39
CA LEU A 242 10.79 -11.90 0.79
C LEU A 242 10.47 -13.40 0.83
N CYS A 243 11.41 -14.23 1.26
CA CYS A 243 11.19 -15.66 1.50
C CYS A 243 12.25 -16.24 2.43
N ASN A 244 12.01 -17.49 2.89
CA ASN A 244 12.95 -18.22 3.76
C ASN A 244 13.61 -19.43 3.08
N ASP A 245 13.16 -19.82 1.88
CA ASP A 245 13.65 -21.00 1.16
C ASP A 245 14.72 -20.60 0.15
N ASP A 246 15.92 -21.21 0.23
CA ASP A 246 17.07 -20.94 -0.63
C ASP A 246 16.81 -21.22 -2.12
N ASP A 247 16.12 -22.31 -2.42
CA ASP A 247 15.87 -22.70 -3.81
C ASP A 247 14.77 -21.86 -4.43
N LEU A 248 13.77 -21.50 -3.64
CA LEU A 248 12.73 -20.57 -4.06
C LEU A 248 13.32 -19.17 -4.31
N TYR A 249 14.25 -18.72 -3.46
CA TYR A 249 14.95 -17.45 -3.65
C TYR A 249 15.71 -17.39 -4.98
N LYS A 250 16.37 -18.49 -5.38
CA LYS A 250 17.02 -18.58 -6.70
C LYS A 250 16.03 -18.44 -7.85
N LYS A 251 14.85 -19.09 -7.73
CA LYS A 251 13.78 -18.98 -8.72
C LYS A 251 13.21 -17.55 -8.77
N ILE A 252 12.98 -16.91 -7.61
CA ILE A 252 12.54 -15.51 -7.52
C ILE A 252 13.54 -14.58 -8.21
N ASN A 253 14.84 -14.73 -7.91
CA ASN A 253 15.87 -13.92 -8.54
C ASN A 253 15.89 -14.08 -10.06
N SER A 254 15.76 -15.30 -10.56
CA SER A 254 15.67 -15.58 -11.99
C SER A 254 14.38 -15.01 -12.61
N ALA A 255 13.26 -15.06 -11.89
CA ALA A 255 11.99 -14.50 -12.35
C ALA A 255 11.98 -12.97 -12.36
N VAL A 256 12.69 -12.32 -11.43
CA VAL A 256 12.90 -10.86 -11.45
C VAL A 256 13.83 -10.50 -12.60
N PHE A 257 15.05 -10.98 -12.58
CA PHE A 257 16.04 -10.75 -13.62
C PHE A 257 16.66 -12.08 -14.07
N PRO A 258 16.64 -12.39 -15.37
CA PRO A 258 16.11 -11.61 -16.50
C PRO A 258 14.62 -11.85 -16.82
N GLY A 259 13.87 -12.55 -15.95
CA GLY A 259 12.54 -13.06 -16.28
C GLY A 259 11.50 -12.00 -16.59
N THR A 260 11.40 -10.94 -15.77
CA THR A 260 10.36 -9.91 -15.90
C THR A 260 10.91 -8.48 -15.95
N GLN A 261 12.19 -8.28 -15.63
CA GLN A 261 12.86 -6.97 -15.61
C GLN A 261 14.25 -7.07 -16.26
N GLY A 262 14.80 -5.90 -16.67
CA GLY A 262 16.19 -5.67 -17.02
C GLY A 262 16.96 -5.02 -15.88
N GLY A 263 17.66 -3.90 -16.16
CA GLY A 263 18.46 -3.18 -15.18
C GLY A 263 17.65 -2.67 -13.97
N PRO A 264 18.15 -2.87 -12.75
CA PRO A 264 17.51 -2.37 -11.54
C PRO A 264 17.61 -0.84 -11.45
N LEU A 265 16.68 -0.23 -10.70
CA LEU A 265 16.66 1.20 -10.42
C LEU A 265 17.50 1.47 -9.16
N GLU A 266 18.83 1.61 -9.30
CA GLU A 266 19.74 1.68 -8.17
C GLU A 266 19.51 2.92 -7.27
N HIS A 267 19.07 4.04 -7.83
CA HIS A 267 18.65 5.23 -7.08
C HIS A 267 17.39 4.97 -6.22
N ILE A 268 16.47 4.14 -6.70
CA ILE A 268 15.30 3.71 -5.92
C ILE A 268 15.69 2.67 -4.87
N ILE A 269 16.63 1.78 -5.18
CA ILE A 269 17.16 0.82 -4.21
C ILE A 269 17.88 1.55 -3.07
N ALA A 270 18.63 2.61 -3.38
CA ALA A 270 19.22 3.48 -2.36
C ALA A 270 18.15 4.10 -1.45
N ALA A 271 17.08 4.61 -2.02
CA ALA A 271 15.95 5.15 -1.25
C ALA A 271 15.24 4.07 -0.43
N LYS A 272 15.11 2.83 -0.94
CA LYS A 272 14.64 1.67 -0.16
C LYS A 272 15.57 1.39 1.02
N ALA A 273 16.89 1.41 0.80
CA ALA A 273 17.86 1.21 1.88
C ALA A 273 17.74 2.26 2.99
N VAL A 274 17.51 3.54 2.62
CA VAL A 274 17.25 4.62 3.59
C VAL A 274 15.96 4.34 4.36
N CYS A 275 14.85 4.11 3.65
CA CYS A 275 13.55 3.82 4.25
C CYS A 275 13.60 2.64 5.23
N LEU A 276 14.21 1.52 4.83
CA LEU A 276 14.36 0.34 5.69
C LEU A 276 15.23 0.63 6.93
N GLY A 277 16.26 1.47 6.77
CA GLY A 277 17.06 1.96 7.89
C GLY A 277 16.26 2.83 8.87
N GLU A 278 15.35 3.66 8.36
CA GLU A 278 14.42 4.43 9.20
C GLU A 278 13.40 3.52 9.90
N ALA A 279 12.89 2.51 9.20
CA ALA A 279 11.92 1.55 9.73
C ALA A 279 12.48 0.64 10.83
N LEU A 280 13.79 0.43 10.86
CA LEU A 280 14.49 -0.29 11.95
C LEU A 280 14.62 0.51 13.24
N ARG A 281 14.33 1.80 13.24
CA ARG A 281 14.44 2.66 14.43
C ARG A 281 13.20 2.53 15.32
N PRO A 282 13.33 2.73 16.65
CA PRO A 282 12.20 2.64 17.59
C PRO A 282 11.05 3.60 17.27
N GLU A 283 11.34 4.75 16.68
CA GLU A 283 10.36 5.77 16.30
C GLU A 283 9.37 5.25 15.27
N PHE A 284 9.78 4.29 14.44
CA PHE A 284 8.88 3.68 13.44
C PHE A 284 7.78 2.83 14.09
N ARG A 285 8.09 2.17 15.22
CA ARG A 285 7.07 1.49 16.01
C ARG A 285 6.03 2.48 16.56
N ALA A 286 6.49 3.61 17.10
CA ALA A 286 5.59 4.66 17.58
C ALA A 286 4.70 5.21 16.47
N TYR A 287 5.25 5.42 15.27
CA TYR A 287 4.48 5.79 14.08
C TYR A 287 3.40 4.73 13.74
N GLY A 288 3.75 3.45 13.69
CA GLY A 288 2.79 2.37 13.38
C GLY A 288 1.63 2.29 14.39
N LEU A 289 1.93 2.44 15.69
CA LEU A 289 0.92 2.50 16.75
C LEU A 289 0.00 3.72 16.57
N GLN A 290 0.56 4.89 16.24
CA GLN A 290 -0.22 6.10 16.02
C GLN A 290 -1.12 6.00 14.77
N VAL A 291 -0.63 5.36 13.69
CA VAL A 291 -1.44 5.10 12.48
C VAL A 291 -2.70 4.31 12.84
N VAL A 292 -2.57 3.24 13.62
CA VAL A 292 -3.71 2.40 14.02
C VAL A 292 -4.63 3.15 15.00
N SER A 293 -4.06 3.91 15.94
CA SER A 293 -4.85 4.75 16.87
C SER A 293 -5.68 5.79 16.11
N ASN A 294 -5.05 6.52 15.20
CA ASN A 294 -5.73 7.50 14.36
C ASN A 294 -6.86 6.88 13.53
N ALA A 295 -6.61 5.71 12.92
CA ALA A 295 -7.63 5.02 12.13
C ALA A 295 -8.83 4.60 12.99
N ARG A 296 -8.59 4.09 14.19
CA ARG A 296 -9.65 3.70 15.12
C ARG A 296 -10.50 4.90 15.54
N ILE A 297 -9.86 6.01 15.94
CA ILE A 297 -10.59 7.23 16.35
C ILE A 297 -11.36 7.83 15.16
N LEU A 298 -10.74 7.89 13.97
CA LEU A 298 -11.44 8.36 12.77
C LEU A 298 -12.68 7.50 12.48
N ALA A 299 -12.58 6.17 12.60
CA ALA A 299 -13.69 5.25 12.41
C ALA A 299 -14.82 5.50 13.45
N GLU A 300 -14.48 5.62 14.73
CA GLU A 300 -15.43 5.89 15.81
C GLU A 300 -16.15 7.24 15.60
N GLU A 301 -15.41 8.27 15.20
CA GLU A 301 -15.99 9.61 14.97
C GLU A 301 -16.84 9.64 13.69
N LEU A 302 -16.46 8.92 12.62
CA LEU A 302 -17.30 8.79 11.42
C LEU A 302 -18.65 8.11 11.74
N VAL A 303 -18.66 7.11 12.61
CA VAL A 303 -19.93 6.48 13.07
C VAL A 303 -20.81 7.50 13.81
N LYS A 304 -20.22 8.37 14.65
CA LYS A 304 -20.98 9.46 15.33
C LYS A 304 -21.54 10.47 14.33
N GLN A 305 -20.90 10.66 13.18
CA GLN A 305 -21.43 11.49 12.10
C GLN A 305 -22.52 10.79 11.26
N GLY A 306 -22.85 9.53 11.55
CA GLY A 306 -23.91 8.77 10.89
C GLY A 306 -23.43 7.87 9.76
N PHE A 307 -22.14 7.71 9.54
CA PHE A 307 -21.63 6.80 8.53
C PHE A 307 -21.72 5.33 8.97
N ARG A 308 -22.06 4.47 8.02
CA ARG A 308 -21.86 3.02 8.12
C ARG A 308 -20.44 2.68 7.68
N LEU A 309 -19.76 1.87 8.46
CA LEU A 309 -18.43 1.35 8.10
C LEU A 309 -18.54 -0.13 7.74
N VAL A 310 -17.89 -0.52 6.64
CA VAL A 310 -17.76 -1.92 6.24
C VAL A 310 -17.08 -2.69 7.36
N SER A 311 -17.58 -3.87 7.67
CA SER A 311 -17.19 -4.74 8.80
C SER A 311 -17.25 -4.06 10.19
N GLY A 312 -17.96 -2.94 10.33
CA GLY A 312 -18.17 -2.24 11.59
C GLY A 312 -16.97 -1.46 12.12
N GLY A 313 -15.89 -1.24 11.33
CA GLY A 313 -14.72 -0.48 11.77
C GLY A 313 -13.40 -0.96 11.19
N THR A 314 -12.29 -0.76 11.92
CA THR A 314 -10.95 -1.12 11.45
C THR A 314 -10.04 -1.65 12.55
N ASP A 315 -9.14 -2.55 12.18
CA ASP A 315 -8.04 -3.06 13.02
C ASP A 315 -6.68 -2.54 12.53
N ASN A 316 -6.63 -1.83 11.40
CA ASN A 316 -5.38 -1.41 10.74
C ASN A 316 -5.39 0.09 10.37
N HIS A 317 -4.82 0.48 9.24
CA HIS A 317 -4.63 1.85 8.81
C HIS A 317 -5.75 2.38 7.91
N LEU A 318 -6.67 1.53 7.46
CA LEU A 318 -7.68 1.92 6.47
C LEU A 318 -9.11 1.65 6.98
N ILE A 319 -10.04 2.42 6.46
CA ILE A 319 -11.48 2.34 6.75
C ILE A 319 -12.21 2.34 5.41
N LEU A 320 -13.22 1.48 5.28
CA LEU A 320 -14.16 1.52 4.18
C LEU A 320 -15.48 2.14 4.66
N VAL A 321 -15.86 3.24 4.05
CA VAL A 321 -17.05 4.03 4.41
C VAL A 321 -18.13 3.81 3.36
N ASP A 322 -19.29 3.33 3.78
CA ASP A 322 -20.49 3.21 2.96
C ASP A 322 -21.21 4.56 2.90
N THR A 323 -21.36 5.11 1.70
CA THR A 323 -21.95 6.46 1.49
C THR A 323 -23.46 6.42 1.20
N ARG A 324 -24.03 5.23 1.03
CA ARG A 324 -25.45 5.05 0.64
C ARG A 324 -26.44 5.62 1.64
N HIS A 325 -26.07 5.62 2.93
CA HIS A 325 -26.93 6.18 3.98
C HIS A 325 -27.22 7.67 3.76
N PHE A 326 -26.31 8.39 3.12
CA PHE A 326 -26.48 9.80 2.75
C PHE A 326 -27.04 9.99 1.32
N GLY A 327 -27.42 8.92 0.64
CA GLY A 327 -27.87 8.98 -0.76
C GLY A 327 -26.78 9.32 -1.77
N LEU A 328 -25.48 9.17 -1.38
CA LEU A 328 -24.33 9.55 -2.18
C LEU A 328 -23.68 8.33 -2.81
N THR A 329 -23.17 8.51 -4.03
CA THR A 329 -22.20 7.60 -4.61
C THR A 329 -20.78 7.90 -4.09
N GLY A 330 -19.89 6.89 -4.13
CA GLY A 330 -18.49 7.11 -3.78
C GLY A 330 -17.82 8.20 -4.63
N LYS A 331 -18.15 8.25 -5.93
CA LYS A 331 -17.65 9.27 -6.86
C LYS A 331 -18.09 10.69 -6.49
N GLU A 332 -19.35 10.86 -6.15
CA GLU A 332 -19.87 12.17 -5.75
C GLU A 332 -19.24 12.64 -4.44
N TYR A 333 -19.13 11.74 -3.46
CA TYR A 333 -18.58 12.07 -2.17
C TYR A 333 -17.07 12.34 -2.22
N GLU A 334 -16.31 11.56 -3.02
CA GLU A 334 -14.90 11.83 -3.34
C GLU A 334 -14.73 13.27 -3.87
N HIS A 335 -15.60 13.69 -4.80
CA HIS A 335 -15.55 15.03 -5.39
C HIS A 335 -15.84 16.15 -4.36
N ARG A 336 -16.90 16.00 -3.54
CA ARG A 336 -17.22 16.98 -2.48
C ARG A 336 -16.08 17.16 -1.46
N LEU A 337 -15.39 16.08 -1.12
CA LEU A 337 -14.24 16.13 -0.20
C LEU A 337 -13.03 16.79 -0.86
N ASP A 338 -12.77 16.51 -2.14
CA ASP A 338 -11.67 17.13 -2.89
C ASP A 338 -11.86 18.66 -3.02
N GLU A 339 -13.08 19.14 -3.20
CA GLU A 339 -13.42 20.56 -3.23
C GLU A 339 -12.98 21.32 -1.96
N VAL A 340 -12.94 20.65 -0.83
CA VAL A 340 -12.56 21.24 0.46
C VAL A 340 -11.14 20.85 0.92
N GLY A 341 -10.37 20.22 0.06
CA GLY A 341 -8.97 19.85 0.34
C GLY A 341 -8.82 18.58 1.19
N ILE A 342 -9.81 17.68 1.19
CA ILE A 342 -9.70 16.34 1.80
C ILE A 342 -9.64 15.30 0.69
N THR A 343 -8.47 14.72 0.49
CA THR A 343 -8.20 13.77 -0.60
C THR A 343 -8.47 12.34 -0.15
N VAL A 344 -9.41 11.67 -0.83
CA VAL A 344 -9.79 10.27 -0.62
C VAL A 344 -9.89 9.54 -1.96
N ASN A 345 -10.16 8.24 -1.97
CA ASN A 345 -10.55 7.56 -3.20
C ASN A 345 -11.90 6.86 -3.06
N LYS A 346 -12.74 6.96 -4.10
CA LYS A 346 -13.92 6.10 -4.22
C LYS A 346 -13.50 4.64 -4.21
N ASN A 347 -14.29 3.78 -3.61
CA ASN A 347 -13.99 2.36 -3.47
C ASN A 347 -15.27 1.53 -3.48
N THR A 348 -15.22 0.41 -4.19
CA THR A 348 -16.27 -0.59 -4.13
C THR A 348 -16.36 -1.16 -2.71
N ILE A 349 -17.56 -1.37 -2.22
CA ILE A 349 -17.85 -2.07 -0.97
C ILE A 349 -18.39 -3.48 -1.27
N PRO A 350 -18.37 -4.42 -0.31
CA PRO A 350 -18.96 -5.74 -0.52
C PRO A 350 -20.43 -5.63 -0.97
N ASN A 351 -20.80 -6.43 -1.99
CA ASN A 351 -22.14 -6.41 -2.61
C ASN A 351 -22.57 -5.04 -3.14
N ASP A 352 -21.61 -4.28 -3.68
CA ASP A 352 -21.85 -2.94 -4.21
C ASP A 352 -22.82 -2.99 -5.42
N PRO A 353 -23.95 -2.27 -5.39
CA PRO A 353 -24.86 -2.21 -6.51
C PRO A 353 -24.35 -1.34 -7.67
N GLU A 354 -23.35 -0.50 -7.41
CA GLU A 354 -22.82 0.45 -8.38
C GLU A 354 -21.67 -0.15 -9.20
N LYS A 355 -21.43 0.44 -10.39
CA LYS A 355 -20.28 0.09 -11.23
C LYS A 355 -18.96 0.56 -10.60
N PRO A 356 -17.81 -0.09 -10.92
CA PRO A 356 -16.51 0.26 -10.35
C PRO A 356 -16.03 1.72 -10.50
N PHE A 357 -16.54 2.44 -11.52
CA PHE A 357 -16.22 3.87 -11.73
C PHE A 357 -17.13 4.84 -10.97
N VAL A 358 -18.18 4.33 -10.33
CA VAL A 358 -19.15 5.11 -9.52
C VAL A 358 -18.97 4.76 -8.06
N THR A 359 -19.10 3.49 -7.70
CA THR A 359 -19.02 2.90 -6.36
C THR A 359 -20.04 3.45 -5.35
N SER A 360 -20.27 2.70 -4.28
CA SER A 360 -21.14 3.11 -3.16
C SER A 360 -20.34 3.46 -1.89
N GLY A 361 -19.04 3.54 -1.99
CA GLY A 361 -18.18 3.84 -0.86
C GLY A 361 -16.93 4.62 -1.22
N ILE A 362 -16.24 5.03 -0.17
CA ILE A 362 -14.89 5.58 -0.22
C ILE A 362 -13.96 4.77 0.68
N ARG A 363 -12.67 4.78 0.37
CA ARG A 363 -11.62 4.27 1.24
C ARG A 363 -10.81 5.44 1.78
N VAL A 364 -10.62 5.47 3.10
CA VAL A 364 -9.78 6.44 3.80
C VAL A 364 -8.71 5.73 4.61
N GLY A 365 -7.60 6.39 4.87
CA GLY A 365 -6.52 5.84 5.67
C GLY A 365 -5.69 6.93 6.33
N THR A 366 -4.92 6.54 7.32
CA THR A 366 -4.23 7.46 8.23
C THR A 366 -2.70 7.51 8.13
N PRO A 367 -2.00 6.80 7.22
CA PRO A 367 -0.54 6.83 7.19
C PRO A 367 0.03 8.21 6.90
N ALA A 368 -0.47 8.91 5.86
CA ALA A 368 0.04 10.22 5.44
C ALA A 368 -0.21 11.30 6.51
N VAL A 369 -1.43 11.37 7.05
CA VAL A 369 -1.77 12.34 8.12
C VAL A 369 -1.00 12.07 9.41
N THR A 370 -0.73 10.80 9.73
CA THR A 370 0.12 10.44 10.90
C THR A 370 1.56 10.87 10.68
N THR A 371 2.12 10.67 9.48
CA THR A 371 3.45 11.17 9.13
C THR A 371 3.51 12.70 9.19
N ARG A 372 2.45 13.38 8.79
CA ARG A 372 2.30 14.84 8.91
C ARG A 372 2.33 15.32 10.36
N GLY A 373 2.00 14.45 11.34
CA GLY A 373 1.99 14.76 12.76
C GLY A 373 0.59 14.82 13.39
N PHE A 374 -0.46 14.49 12.64
CA PHE A 374 -1.83 14.45 13.15
C PHE A 374 -1.99 13.32 14.16
N ARG A 375 -2.84 13.57 15.15
CA ARG A 375 -3.20 12.65 16.22
C ARG A 375 -4.72 12.56 16.38
N GLU A 376 -5.17 11.97 17.46
CA GLU A 376 -6.58 11.71 17.74
C GLU A 376 -7.49 12.96 17.67
N PRO A 377 -7.10 14.15 18.18
CA PRO A 377 -7.94 15.36 18.05
C PRO A 377 -8.19 15.76 16.60
N GLU A 378 -7.17 15.69 15.75
CA GLU A 378 -7.30 16.03 14.33
C GLU A 378 -8.22 15.04 13.61
N MET A 379 -8.25 13.76 14.04
CA MET A 379 -9.16 12.75 13.47
C MET A 379 -10.63 13.10 13.74
N ALA A 380 -10.95 13.65 14.91
CA ALA A 380 -12.30 14.09 15.23
C ALA A 380 -12.71 15.30 14.38
N GLU A 381 -11.80 16.25 14.14
CA GLU A 381 -12.05 17.40 13.25
C GLU A 381 -12.32 16.92 11.82
N ILE A 382 -11.48 16.01 11.29
CA ILE A 382 -11.65 15.43 9.95
C ILE A 382 -13.00 14.72 9.83
N ALA A 383 -13.37 13.89 10.79
CA ALA A 383 -14.67 13.20 10.77
C ALA A 383 -15.84 14.18 10.76
N ARG A 384 -15.76 15.26 11.53
CA ARG A 384 -16.78 16.34 11.55
C ARG A 384 -16.91 17.00 10.17
N TRP A 385 -15.81 17.36 9.52
CA TRP A 385 -15.84 17.95 8.18
C TRP A 385 -16.40 16.96 7.16
N MET A 386 -15.96 15.71 7.20
CA MET A 386 -16.53 14.67 6.35
C MET A 386 -18.04 14.54 6.56
N GLY A 387 -18.51 14.58 7.81
CA GLY A 387 -19.94 14.57 8.13
C GLY A 387 -20.70 15.76 7.54
N LEU A 388 -20.15 16.97 7.59
CA LEU A 388 -20.75 18.17 6.98
C LEU A 388 -20.85 18.03 5.46
N MET A 389 -19.79 17.54 4.81
CA MET A 389 -19.73 17.37 3.34
C MET A 389 -20.63 16.23 2.83
N ALA A 390 -21.14 15.35 3.71
CA ALA A 390 -22.07 14.30 3.33
C ALA A 390 -23.54 14.75 3.30
N LYS A 391 -23.88 15.88 3.93
CA LYS A 391 -25.25 16.36 4.03
C LYS A 391 -25.76 17.00 2.72
N GLU A 392 -27.08 17.19 2.63
CA GLU A 392 -27.71 17.87 1.48
C GLU A 392 -27.30 19.34 1.36
N ASP A 393 -27.12 20.01 2.51
CA ASP A 393 -26.72 21.42 2.62
C ASP A 393 -25.18 21.63 2.61
N TYR A 394 -24.40 20.64 2.14
CA TYR A 394 -22.93 20.64 2.14
C TYR A 394 -22.33 21.92 1.50
N ALA A 395 -22.99 22.46 0.48
CA ALA A 395 -22.52 23.66 -0.22
C ALA A 395 -22.45 24.89 0.68
N ASP A 396 -23.36 24.99 1.68
CA ASP A 396 -23.38 26.09 2.65
C ASP A 396 -22.20 26.01 3.64
N HIS A 397 -21.58 24.83 3.76
CA HIS A 397 -20.46 24.56 4.65
C HIS A 397 -19.10 24.52 3.94
N ALA A 398 -19.07 24.35 2.62
CA ALA A 398 -17.85 24.04 1.87
C ALA A 398 -16.75 25.11 2.03
N GLU A 399 -17.08 26.39 1.98
CA GLU A 399 -16.10 27.48 2.14
C GLU A 399 -15.47 27.48 3.54
N GLN A 400 -16.30 27.30 4.57
CA GLN A 400 -15.84 27.21 5.96
C GLN A 400 -14.93 25.98 6.16
N VAL A 401 -15.36 24.80 5.70
CA VAL A 401 -14.56 23.57 5.82
C VAL A 401 -13.22 23.72 5.10
N ARG A 402 -13.20 24.25 3.89
CA ARG A 402 -11.95 24.52 3.16
C ARG A 402 -11.00 25.42 3.95
N ALA A 403 -11.50 26.49 4.55
CA ALA A 403 -10.70 27.39 5.37
C ALA A 403 -10.15 26.70 6.62
N GLU A 404 -10.96 25.90 7.31
CA GLU A 404 -10.56 25.15 8.50
C GLU A 404 -9.52 24.05 8.16
N VAL A 405 -9.67 23.34 7.03
CA VAL A 405 -8.70 22.36 6.51
C VAL A 405 -7.36 23.04 6.24
N ALA A 406 -7.37 24.18 5.53
CA ALA A 406 -6.16 24.92 5.24
C ALA A 406 -5.46 25.41 6.51
N GLU A 407 -6.21 25.87 7.51
CA GLU A 407 -5.66 26.32 8.79
C GLU A 407 -5.08 25.15 9.60
N LEU A 408 -5.74 23.99 9.60
CA LEU A 408 -5.18 22.79 10.22
C LEU A 408 -3.86 22.40 9.55
N CYS A 409 -3.82 22.37 8.23
CA CYS A 409 -2.61 22.05 7.48
C CYS A 409 -1.43 22.98 7.77
N LYS A 410 -1.67 24.27 7.99
CA LYS A 410 -0.63 25.25 8.38
C LYS A 410 -0.02 24.96 9.75
N ARG A 411 -0.77 24.39 10.68
CA ARG A 411 -0.24 24.00 12.00
C ARG A 411 0.73 22.82 11.92
N PHE A 412 0.65 22.03 10.86
CA PHE A 412 1.47 20.83 10.62
C PHE A 412 2.11 20.86 9.23
N PRO A 413 2.99 21.81 8.96
CA PRO A 413 3.62 21.94 7.64
C PRO A 413 4.58 20.78 7.37
N LEU A 414 4.61 20.33 6.10
CA LEU A 414 5.50 19.27 5.64
C LEU A 414 6.91 19.81 5.36
N TYR A 415 7.92 18.96 5.57
CA TYR A 415 9.31 19.20 5.17
C TYR A 415 9.94 20.46 5.79
N GLN A 416 9.55 20.85 6.99
CA GLN A 416 10.25 21.91 7.73
C GLN A 416 11.70 21.52 8.04
N ASP A 417 12.61 22.53 8.05
CA ASP A 417 14.02 22.38 8.38
C ASP A 417 14.25 22.16 9.87
#